data_7be94c12a5f537208d384923372225ea
#
_entry.id   7be94c12a5f537208d384923372225ea
#
_cell.length_a   1.000
_cell.length_b   1.000
_cell.length_c   1.000
_cell.angle_alpha   90.00
_cell.angle_beta   90.00
_cell.angle_gamma   90.00
#
_symmetry.space_group_name_H-M   'P 1'
#
loop_
_entity.id
_entity.type
_entity.pdbx_description
1 polymer ?
#
loop_
_entity_poly.entity_id
_entity_poly.type
_entity_poly.pdbx_seq_one_letter_code
_entity_poly.pdbx_strand_id
1 'polypeptide(L)'
;MARPTTTFRCTECGWTSLKWVGRCGECQQWNTVVDDTAPAARVTAIVPSRGALAITEIGAEAAAHWPSGIAEFDRVLGGGIVPGAAILLSGEPGVGKSTLLLEVASRAAASGQRVLYVSAEESVSQVRLRAERTGALQPSLFLAAETDLATILGQIDQVSPQLVIVDSVQTVASGLTDGLAGGPSQVREVASTLIRVSKDRNLPVLLVGHVTKDGSIAGPRLLEHLVDVVLQFEGDRQTALRFVRAHKNRFGPTDEVGCFEMTGDGIAEVADPSGLFLSRSRTPTSGTCVTVAVEGRRALPVEVQALIVKTQAPQPRRVVNGVDSSRVAMLLAVLERRAGLKLSDVDVYVSTVGGIRLTEPGADLAIALALASAQRDAALPVTLAAIGEISLAGEIRHASSAKQRIAEAKRLGFSTVLDSDAVHLREAMRLAFQHADRDRVDAPDF
;
A
#
# COMPACT_ATOMS: atom_id res chain seq x y z
N MET A 1 69.77 -6.48 -18.50
CA MET A 1 68.62 -5.84 -17.92
C MET A 1 67.39 -6.57 -18.44
N ALA A 2 66.73 -7.39 -17.60
CA ALA A 2 65.52 -8.11 -17.98
C ALA A 2 64.37 -7.09 -18.10
N ARG A 3 63.61 -7.11 -19.24
CA ARG A 3 62.41 -6.31 -19.41
C ARG A 3 61.37 -6.77 -18.37
N PRO A 4 60.66 -5.85 -17.66
CA PRO A 4 59.60 -6.24 -16.76
C PRO A 4 58.52 -6.94 -17.56
N THR A 5 58.16 -8.16 -17.20
CA THR A 5 57.05 -8.93 -17.77
C THR A 5 55.75 -8.37 -17.22
N THR A 6 55.03 -7.65 -18.07
CA THR A 6 53.67 -7.19 -17.74
C THR A 6 52.77 -8.41 -17.54
N THR A 7 52.17 -8.55 -16.37
CA THR A 7 51.15 -9.57 -16.07
C THR A 7 49.77 -8.92 -16.01
N PHE A 8 48.77 -9.55 -16.57
CA PHE A 8 47.37 -9.14 -16.54
C PHE A 8 46.59 -10.04 -15.59
N ARG A 9 45.72 -9.48 -14.79
CA ARG A 9 44.93 -10.18 -13.80
C ARG A 9 43.44 -9.91 -13.96
N CYS A 10 42.63 -10.96 -13.83
CA CYS A 10 41.16 -10.81 -13.77
C CYS A 10 40.73 -10.27 -12.40
N THR A 11 39.93 -9.24 -12.38
CA THR A 11 39.39 -8.60 -11.16
C THR A 11 38.35 -9.46 -10.46
N GLU A 12 37.69 -10.38 -11.18
CA GLU A 12 36.60 -11.21 -10.65
C GLU A 12 37.11 -12.52 -10.05
N CYS A 13 37.99 -13.26 -10.74
CA CYS A 13 38.43 -14.58 -10.29
C CYS A 13 39.92 -14.67 -9.96
N GLY A 14 40.72 -13.59 -10.16
CA GLY A 14 42.16 -13.58 -9.87
C GLY A 14 43.03 -14.32 -10.90
N TRP A 15 42.49 -14.87 -11.96
CA TRP A 15 43.24 -15.51 -13.05
C TRP A 15 44.27 -14.55 -13.65
N THR A 16 45.47 -15.05 -13.93
CA THR A 16 46.58 -14.24 -14.47
C THR A 16 46.99 -14.69 -15.86
N SER A 17 47.41 -13.72 -16.72
CA SER A 17 47.90 -13.95 -18.07
C SER A 17 49.05 -13.05 -18.38
N LEU A 18 49.99 -13.52 -19.27
CA LEU A 18 51.08 -12.71 -19.78
C LEU A 18 50.68 -11.82 -20.97
N LYS A 19 49.47 -11.98 -21.47
CA LYS A 19 48.91 -11.17 -22.56
C LYS A 19 47.56 -10.65 -22.15
N TRP A 20 47.24 -9.42 -22.50
CA TRP A 20 45.92 -8.89 -22.34
C TRP A 20 44.92 -9.65 -23.23
N VAL A 21 43.80 -10.05 -22.63
CA VAL A 21 42.67 -10.68 -23.31
C VAL A 21 41.38 -9.97 -22.89
N GLY A 22 40.50 -9.69 -23.85
CA GLY A 22 39.22 -8.99 -23.57
C GLY A 22 38.22 -9.84 -22.78
N ARG A 23 38.43 -11.17 -22.73
CA ARG A 23 37.61 -12.13 -21.98
C ARG A 23 38.50 -13.00 -21.10
N CYS A 24 38.16 -13.14 -19.83
CA CYS A 24 38.92 -13.99 -18.91
C CYS A 24 38.90 -15.47 -19.34
N GLY A 25 40.06 -16.12 -19.31
CA GLY A 25 40.17 -17.51 -19.70
C GLY A 25 39.52 -18.47 -18.71
N GLU A 26 39.38 -18.10 -17.43
CA GLU A 26 38.82 -18.93 -16.36
C GLU A 26 37.32 -18.65 -16.15
N CYS A 27 36.94 -17.46 -15.70
CA CYS A 27 35.56 -17.12 -15.40
C CYS A 27 34.74 -16.62 -16.61
N GLN A 28 35.39 -16.46 -17.77
CA GLN A 28 34.81 -16.04 -19.04
C GLN A 28 34.08 -14.69 -19.05
N GLN A 29 34.25 -13.86 -18.03
CA GLN A 29 33.72 -12.52 -17.97
C GLN A 29 34.50 -11.58 -18.92
N TRP A 30 33.78 -10.65 -19.55
CA TRP A 30 34.35 -9.66 -20.44
C TRP A 30 34.83 -8.41 -19.66
N ASN A 31 35.91 -7.78 -20.17
CA ASN A 31 36.50 -6.54 -19.62
C ASN A 31 36.93 -6.63 -18.15
N THR A 32 37.22 -7.82 -17.63
CA THR A 32 37.68 -8.05 -16.26
C THR A 32 39.20 -8.23 -16.13
N VAL A 33 39.93 -8.27 -17.24
CA VAL A 33 41.37 -8.49 -17.25
C VAL A 33 42.10 -7.15 -17.37
N VAL A 34 42.76 -6.73 -16.28
CA VAL A 34 43.49 -5.48 -16.13
C VAL A 34 44.97 -5.70 -15.94
N ASP A 35 45.79 -4.67 -16.16
CA ASP A 35 47.24 -4.73 -15.94
C ASP A 35 47.55 -4.85 -14.43
N ASP A 36 48.22 -5.94 -14.04
CA ASP A 36 48.56 -6.22 -12.62
C ASP A 36 49.77 -5.35 -12.15
N THR A 37 50.44 -4.66 -13.08
CA THR A 37 51.50 -3.73 -12.76
C THR A 37 51.02 -2.33 -12.36
N ALA A 38 49.74 -2.03 -12.63
CA ALA A 38 49.12 -0.79 -12.17
C ALA A 38 48.98 -0.85 -10.62
N PRO A 39 49.47 0.13 -9.88
CA PRO A 39 49.23 0.19 -8.45
C PRO A 39 47.72 0.20 -8.23
N ALA A 40 47.21 -0.80 -7.48
CA ALA A 40 45.78 -0.84 -7.12
C ALA A 40 45.40 0.54 -6.57
N ALA A 41 44.42 1.20 -7.19
CA ALA A 41 43.96 2.51 -6.77
C ALA A 41 43.54 2.41 -5.30
N ARG A 42 44.42 2.83 -4.39
CA ARG A 42 44.11 2.84 -2.95
C ARG A 42 43.20 4.02 -2.68
N VAL A 43 42.05 3.77 -2.09
CA VAL A 43 41.21 4.83 -1.56
C VAL A 43 42.02 5.58 -0.49
N THR A 44 42.36 6.83 -0.80
CA THR A 44 43.11 7.69 0.15
C THR A 44 42.08 8.37 1.06
N ALA A 45 42.33 8.35 2.36
CA ALA A 45 41.51 9.07 3.31
C ALA A 45 41.54 10.58 3.01
N ILE A 46 40.38 11.20 2.92
CA ILE A 46 40.20 12.63 2.71
C ILE A 46 39.66 13.21 4.02
N VAL A 47 40.13 14.39 4.41
CA VAL A 47 39.55 15.11 5.54
C VAL A 47 38.11 15.43 5.26
N PRO A 48 37.14 14.96 6.10
CA PRO A 48 35.72 15.22 5.84
C PRO A 48 35.40 16.71 6.00
N SER A 49 34.51 17.22 5.17
CA SER A 49 34.05 18.62 5.26
C SER A 49 33.20 18.90 6.51
N ARG A 50 32.64 17.85 7.12
CA ARG A 50 31.94 17.88 8.42
C ARG A 50 32.49 16.78 9.30
N GLY A 51 32.93 17.11 10.52
CA GLY A 51 33.36 16.12 11.51
C GLY A 51 32.17 15.27 11.98
N ALA A 52 32.48 14.04 12.44
CA ALA A 52 31.51 13.23 13.14
C ALA A 52 31.12 13.91 14.47
N LEU A 53 29.82 13.92 14.79
CA LEU A 53 29.30 14.42 16.06
C LEU A 53 28.87 13.23 16.94
N ALA A 54 28.97 13.40 18.26
CA ALA A 54 28.36 12.44 19.17
C ALA A 54 26.84 12.46 19.00
N ILE A 55 26.20 11.28 19.05
CA ILE A 55 24.74 11.16 18.83
C ILE A 55 23.93 12.03 19.84
N THR A 56 24.47 12.24 21.02
CA THR A 56 23.90 13.09 22.08
C THR A 56 23.99 14.59 21.79
N GLU A 57 24.83 15.00 20.85
CA GLU A 57 25.00 16.39 20.42
C GLU A 57 24.10 16.77 19.25
N ILE A 58 23.44 15.75 18.64
CA ILE A 58 22.51 15.94 17.54
C ILE A 58 21.13 16.29 18.11
N GLY A 59 20.67 17.52 17.88
CA GLY A 59 19.36 17.96 18.34
C GLY A 59 18.21 17.16 17.69
N ALA A 60 17.28 16.69 18.51
CA ALA A 60 16.09 15.94 18.03
C ALA A 60 15.17 16.78 17.13
N GLU A 61 15.24 18.11 17.21
CA GLU A 61 14.43 19.03 16.40
C GLU A 61 14.69 18.92 14.91
N ALA A 62 15.89 18.48 14.51
CA ALA A 62 16.24 18.31 13.10
C ALA A 62 15.46 17.18 12.39
N ALA A 63 14.82 16.28 13.14
CA ALA A 63 14.05 15.15 12.64
C ALA A 63 12.55 15.28 12.99
N ALA A 64 12.07 16.46 13.41
CA ALA A 64 10.68 16.66 13.73
C ALA A 64 9.81 16.52 12.47
N HIS A 65 8.75 15.70 12.58
CA HIS A 65 7.75 15.57 11.51
C HIS A 65 6.95 16.86 11.39
N TRP A 66 6.70 17.33 10.19
CA TRP A 66 5.74 18.39 9.95
C TRP A 66 4.51 17.84 9.19
N PRO A 67 3.29 18.24 9.60
CA PRO A 67 2.07 17.73 9.00
C PRO A 67 1.97 18.12 7.52
N SER A 68 1.59 17.18 6.68
CA SER A 68 1.30 17.45 5.26
C SER A 68 -0.03 18.23 5.09
N GLY A 69 -0.85 18.27 6.14
CA GLY A 69 -2.21 18.81 6.11
C GLY A 69 -3.27 17.79 5.68
N ILE A 70 -2.90 16.53 5.53
CA ILE A 70 -3.78 15.40 5.23
C ILE A 70 -3.54 14.31 6.29
N ALA A 71 -4.47 14.17 7.24
CA ALA A 71 -4.27 13.32 8.42
C ALA A 71 -4.07 11.84 8.06
N GLU A 72 -4.76 11.34 7.04
CA GLU A 72 -4.62 9.97 6.57
C GLU A 72 -3.28 9.71 5.86
N PHE A 73 -2.68 10.72 5.25
CA PHE A 73 -1.33 10.64 4.67
C PHE A 73 -0.26 10.71 5.78
N ASP A 74 -0.42 11.62 6.72
CA ASP A 74 0.47 11.78 7.87
C ASP A 74 0.50 10.53 8.75
N ARG A 75 -0.64 9.85 8.93
CA ARG A 75 -0.75 8.57 9.62
C ARG A 75 0.20 7.54 9.04
N VAL A 76 0.21 7.37 7.73
CA VAL A 76 1.07 6.38 7.04
C VAL A 76 2.55 6.77 7.08
N LEU A 77 2.83 8.07 7.13
CA LEU A 77 4.19 8.57 7.29
C LEU A 77 4.73 8.45 8.73
N GLY A 78 3.85 8.16 9.71
CA GLY A 78 4.23 8.08 11.12
C GLY A 78 4.19 9.42 11.84
N GLY A 79 3.38 10.37 11.33
CA GLY A 79 3.16 11.69 11.95
C GLY A 79 3.44 12.88 11.03
N GLY A 80 3.84 12.64 9.78
CA GLY A 80 4.07 13.70 8.79
C GLY A 80 5.39 13.54 8.02
N ILE A 81 5.74 14.57 7.28
CA ILE A 81 6.92 14.58 6.43
C ILE A 81 8.17 14.94 7.26
N VAL A 82 9.23 14.15 7.13
CA VAL A 82 10.51 14.40 7.81
C VAL A 82 11.42 15.23 6.89
N PRO A 83 12.06 16.30 7.39
CA PRO A 83 13.05 17.05 6.61
C PRO A 83 14.14 16.14 6.05
N GLY A 84 14.53 16.35 4.79
CA GLY A 84 15.52 15.53 4.12
C GLY A 84 15.08 14.09 3.82
N ALA A 85 13.82 13.74 3.99
CA ALA A 85 13.29 12.44 3.62
C ALA A 85 13.10 12.31 2.11
N ALA A 86 13.50 11.17 1.57
CA ALA A 86 13.16 10.75 0.21
C ALA A 86 12.02 9.73 0.29
N ILE A 87 10.86 10.09 -0.27
CA ILE A 87 9.62 9.32 -0.21
C ILE A 87 9.25 8.89 -1.64
N LEU A 88 9.05 7.60 -1.86
CA LEU A 88 8.54 7.06 -3.12
C LEU A 88 7.07 6.71 -2.98
N LEU A 89 6.22 7.29 -3.81
CA LEU A 89 4.82 6.88 -3.96
C LEU A 89 4.67 6.03 -5.22
N SER A 90 4.40 4.75 -5.06
CA SER A 90 4.21 3.78 -6.13
C SER A 90 2.73 3.38 -6.27
N GLY A 91 2.33 2.83 -7.41
CA GLY A 91 0.97 2.34 -7.65
C GLY A 91 0.64 2.25 -9.13
N GLU A 92 -0.47 1.58 -9.44
CA GLU A 92 -0.93 1.41 -10.82
C GLU A 92 -1.18 2.76 -11.54
N PRO A 93 -1.01 2.81 -12.88
CA PRO A 93 -1.43 3.98 -13.65
C PRO A 93 -2.92 4.26 -13.49
N GLY A 94 -3.28 5.54 -13.30
CA GLY A 94 -4.67 5.97 -13.16
C GLY A 94 -5.32 5.73 -11.80
N VAL A 95 -4.58 5.25 -10.78
CA VAL A 95 -5.12 5.06 -9.43
C VAL A 95 -5.35 6.38 -8.68
N GLY A 96 -4.72 7.50 -9.11
CA GLY A 96 -4.87 8.83 -8.52
C GLY A 96 -3.64 9.39 -7.81
N LYS A 97 -2.43 8.83 -8.04
CA LYS A 97 -1.17 9.28 -7.41
C LYS A 97 -0.92 10.79 -7.57
N SER A 98 -0.98 11.27 -8.82
CA SER A 98 -0.76 12.69 -9.15
C SER A 98 -1.83 13.59 -8.50
N THR A 99 -3.07 13.11 -8.33
CA THR A 99 -4.13 13.85 -7.64
C THR A 99 -3.84 13.96 -6.14
N LEU A 100 -3.43 12.85 -5.51
CA LEU A 100 -3.04 12.85 -4.10
C LEU A 100 -1.85 13.79 -3.85
N LEU A 101 -0.80 13.71 -4.68
CA LEU A 101 0.39 14.54 -4.48
C LEU A 101 0.14 16.02 -4.79
N LEU A 102 -0.77 16.33 -5.72
CA LEU A 102 -1.19 17.72 -5.94
C LEU A 102 -1.95 18.27 -4.72
N GLU A 103 -2.78 17.46 -4.07
CA GLU A 103 -3.45 17.83 -2.81
C GLU A 103 -2.43 18.01 -1.67
N VAL A 104 -1.46 17.10 -1.51
CA VAL A 104 -0.35 17.25 -0.55
C VAL A 104 0.41 18.56 -0.80
N ALA A 105 0.74 18.85 -2.06
CA ALA A 105 1.42 20.08 -2.47
C ALA A 105 0.61 21.33 -2.12
N SER A 106 -0.70 21.29 -2.39
CA SER A 106 -1.62 22.40 -2.09
C SER A 106 -1.75 22.66 -0.59
N ARG A 107 -1.93 21.62 0.22
CA ARG A 107 -2.03 21.74 1.69
C ARG A 107 -0.74 22.26 2.30
N ALA A 108 0.41 21.74 1.86
CA ALA A 108 1.71 22.24 2.29
C ALA A 108 1.92 23.71 1.89
N ALA A 109 1.53 24.11 0.67
CA ALA A 109 1.62 25.50 0.23
C ALA A 109 0.66 26.43 0.99
N ALA A 110 -0.55 25.97 1.31
CA ALA A 110 -1.53 26.70 2.11
C ALA A 110 -1.05 26.94 3.56
N SER A 111 -0.22 26.02 4.11
CA SER A 111 0.44 26.21 5.42
C SER A 111 1.66 27.15 5.38
N GLY A 112 1.96 27.76 4.23
CA GLY A 112 3.05 28.71 4.05
C GLY A 112 4.37 28.10 3.55
N GLN A 113 4.41 26.81 3.25
CA GLN A 113 5.59 26.15 2.66
C GLN A 113 5.73 26.50 1.18
N ARG A 114 6.95 26.77 0.71
CA ARG A 114 7.21 26.85 -0.73
C ARG A 114 7.35 25.45 -1.28
N VAL A 115 6.46 25.07 -2.20
CA VAL A 115 6.42 23.74 -2.80
C VAL A 115 6.76 23.84 -4.28
N LEU A 116 7.69 23.02 -4.76
CA LEU A 116 7.97 22.85 -6.18
C LEU A 116 7.39 21.51 -6.65
N TYR A 117 6.40 21.57 -7.54
CA TYR A 117 5.84 20.42 -8.23
C TYR A 117 6.43 20.35 -9.63
N VAL A 118 7.22 19.31 -9.90
CA VAL A 118 7.79 19.03 -11.21
C VAL A 118 6.96 17.95 -11.88
N SER A 119 6.30 18.32 -12.97
CA SER A 119 5.61 17.37 -13.85
C SER A 119 6.53 16.99 -15.01
N ALA A 120 6.86 15.72 -15.12
CA ALA A 120 7.65 15.21 -16.25
C ALA A 120 6.79 14.47 -17.29
N GLU A 121 5.46 14.38 -17.07
CA GLU A 121 4.51 13.71 -17.97
C GLU A 121 3.48 14.66 -18.58
N GLU A 122 3.03 15.65 -17.80
CA GLU A 122 1.97 16.57 -18.20
C GLU A 122 2.50 17.99 -18.36
N SER A 123 1.91 18.73 -19.28
CA SER A 123 2.21 20.14 -19.47
C SER A 123 1.71 20.99 -18.28
N VAL A 124 2.32 22.16 -18.08
CA VAL A 124 1.89 23.14 -17.06
C VAL A 124 0.39 23.43 -17.14
N SER A 125 -0.16 23.55 -18.36
CA SER A 125 -1.59 23.83 -18.56
C SER A 125 -2.49 22.69 -18.07
N GLN A 126 -2.09 21.43 -18.29
CA GLN A 126 -2.86 20.26 -17.86
C GLN A 126 -2.86 20.13 -16.33
N VAL A 127 -1.69 20.29 -15.69
CA VAL A 127 -1.60 20.28 -14.23
C VAL A 127 -2.38 21.45 -13.62
N ARG A 128 -2.32 22.65 -14.24
CA ARG A 128 -3.09 23.80 -13.80
C ARG A 128 -4.60 23.57 -13.86
N LEU A 129 -5.12 22.99 -14.96
CA LEU A 129 -6.55 22.64 -15.05
C LEU A 129 -6.98 21.66 -13.95
N ARG A 130 -6.11 20.69 -13.65
CA ARG A 130 -6.36 19.78 -12.52
C ARG A 130 -6.37 20.54 -11.21
N ALA A 131 -5.38 21.40 -10.95
CA ALA A 131 -5.31 22.22 -9.75
C ALA A 131 -6.52 23.14 -9.58
N GLU A 132 -7.03 23.68 -10.66
CA GLU A 132 -8.27 24.49 -10.66
C GLU A 132 -9.48 23.67 -10.23
N ARG A 133 -9.67 22.48 -10.82
CA ARG A 133 -10.76 21.56 -10.49
C ARG A 133 -10.71 21.06 -9.04
N THR A 134 -9.52 20.83 -8.51
CA THR A 134 -9.33 20.32 -7.14
C THR A 134 -9.17 21.42 -6.09
N GLY A 135 -9.26 22.70 -6.45
CA GLY A 135 -9.04 23.82 -5.52
C GLY A 135 -7.60 23.97 -5.04
N ALA A 136 -6.64 23.38 -5.74
CA ALA A 136 -5.23 23.31 -5.36
C ALA A 136 -4.40 24.54 -5.80
N LEU A 137 -5.04 25.66 -6.13
CA LEU A 137 -4.35 26.88 -6.54
C LEU A 137 -3.83 27.67 -5.34
N GLN A 138 -2.52 27.58 -5.08
CA GLN A 138 -1.87 28.27 -3.96
C GLN A 138 -0.70 29.13 -4.45
N PRO A 139 -0.52 30.36 -3.92
CA PRO A 139 0.57 31.26 -4.34
C PRO A 139 1.97 30.68 -4.10
N SER A 140 2.13 29.83 -3.08
CA SER A 140 3.41 29.19 -2.72
C SER A 140 3.63 27.84 -3.40
N LEU A 141 2.73 27.40 -4.31
CA LEU A 141 2.87 26.21 -5.12
C LEU A 141 3.44 26.59 -6.50
N PHE A 142 4.70 26.24 -6.74
CA PHE A 142 5.41 26.45 -7.99
C PHE A 142 5.31 25.20 -8.86
N LEU A 143 5.06 25.38 -10.14
CA LEU A 143 4.91 24.29 -11.10
C LEU A 143 5.95 24.42 -12.21
N ALA A 144 6.70 23.34 -12.46
CA ALA A 144 7.61 23.21 -13.59
C ALA A 144 7.24 21.97 -14.42
N ALA A 145 7.28 22.08 -15.75
CA ALA A 145 7.13 20.93 -16.66
C ALA A 145 8.51 20.64 -17.26
N GLU A 146 9.24 19.71 -16.66
CA GLU A 146 10.64 19.45 -17.00
C GLU A 146 10.95 17.95 -17.00
N THR A 147 11.73 17.52 -17.99
CA THR A 147 12.18 16.13 -18.14
C THR A 147 13.70 15.99 -18.04
N ASP A 148 14.44 17.08 -17.93
CA ASP A 148 15.90 17.08 -17.76
C ASP A 148 16.28 17.32 -16.30
N LEU A 149 17.08 16.42 -15.73
CA LEU A 149 17.49 16.48 -14.32
C LEU A 149 18.26 17.77 -14.00
N ALA A 150 19.15 18.22 -14.89
CA ALA A 150 19.94 19.43 -14.63
C ALA A 150 19.05 20.67 -14.55
N THR A 151 18.04 20.75 -15.38
CA THR A 151 17.02 21.82 -15.35
C THR A 151 16.19 21.75 -14.07
N ILE A 152 15.78 20.54 -13.63
CA ILE A 152 15.07 20.36 -12.36
C ILE A 152 15.91 20.87 -11.18
N LEU A 153 17.20 20.55 -11.13
CA LEU A 153 18.10 21.06 -10.10
C LEU A 153 18.20 22.60 -10.13
N GLY A 154 18.24 23.21 -11.32
CA GLY A 154 18.20 24.65 -11.49
C GLY A 154 16.90 25.29 -10.95
N GLN A 155 15.75 24.64 -11.16
CA GLN A 155 14.47 25.08 -10.58
C GLN A 155 14.48 25.00 -9.05
N ILE A 156 15.06 23.92 -8.48
CA ILE A 156 15.23 23.80 -7.02
C ILE A 156 16.08 24.94 -6.46
N ASP A 157 17.16 25.30 -7.14
CA ASP A 157 18.02 26.41 -6.73
C ASP A 157 17.29 27.79 -6.80
N GLN A 158 16.54 28.02 -7.88
CA GLN A 158 15.83 29.25 -8.12
C GLN A 158 14.65 29.45 -7.15
N VAL A 159 13.83 28.41 -6.95
CA VAL A 159 12.62 28.45 -6.10
C VAL A 159 12.99 28.36 -4.62
N SER A 160 14.09 27.70 -4.28
CA SER A 160 14.47 27.37 -2.90
C SER A 160 13.28 26.75 -2.11
N PRO A 161 12.70 25.64 -2.58
CA PRO A 161 11.49 25.06 -1.99
C PRO A 161 11.79 24.38 -0.64
N GLN A 162 10.73 24.14 0.13
CA GLN A 162 10.74 23.39 1.36
C GLN A 162 10.17 21.96 1.17
N LEU A 163 9.56 21.72 0.01
CA LEU A 163 9.10 20.41 -0.46
C LEU A 163 9.25 20.33 -1.97
N VAL A 164 9.78 19.23 -2.49
CA VAL A 164 9.83 18.93 -3.92
C VAL A 164 9.01 17.68 -4.22
N ILE A 165 8.21 17.73 -5.27
CA ILE A 165 7.47 16.59 -5.81
C ILE A 165 7.89 16.41 -7.26
N VAL A 166 8.23 15.18 -7.68
CA VAL A 166 8.60 14.82 -9.05
C VAL A 166 7.67 13.73 -9.58
N ASP A 167 6.87 14.07 -10.57
CA ASP A 167 5.83 13.22 -11.16
C ASP A 167 6.02 13.07 -12.68
N SER A 168 6.64 11.98 -13.18
CA SER A 168 7.21 10.83 -12.50
C SER A 168 8.73 10.75 -12.70
N VAL A 169 9.41 10.01 -11.83
CA VAL A 169 10.86 9.81 -11.91
C VAL A 169 11.29 9.04 -13.18
N GLN A 170 10.38 8.25 -13.76
CA GLN A 170 10.66 7.45 -14.96
C GLN A 170 10.77 8.27 -16.24
N THR A 171 10.17 9.43 -16.29
CA THR A 171 10.16 10.32 -17.46
C THR A 171 11.28 11.35 -17.44
N VAL A 172 12.01 11.44 -16.31
CA VAL A 172 13.18 12.32 -16.18
C VAL A 172 14.43 11.62 -16.70
N ALA A 173 15.26 12.36 -17.43
CA ALA A 173 16.55 11.91 -17.95
C ALA A 173 17.72 12.73 -17.37
N SER A 174 18.88 12.09 -17.26
CA SER A 174 20.15 12.71 -16.89
C SER A 174 21.12 12.65 -18.06
N GLY A 175 21.74 13.77 -18.40
CA GLY A 175 22.81 13.81 -19.39
C GLY A 175 24.12 13.13 -18.95
N LEU A 176 24.21 12.68 -17.70
CA LEU A 176 25.40 12.02 -17.14
C LEU A 176 25.41 10.50 -17.36
N THR A 177 24.30 9.92 -17.80
CA THR A 177 24.15 8.48 -17.94
C THR A 177 23.56 8.15 -19.30
N ASP A 178 24.17 7.20 -20.01
CA ASP A 178 23.66 6.70 -21.28
C ASP A 178 22.36 5.91 -21.08
N GLY A 179 21.51 5.93 -22.11
CA GLY A 179 20.25 5.20 -22.15
C GLY A 179 19.02 6.09 -22.30
N LEU A 180 17.89 5.46 -22.59
CA LEU A 180 16.61 6.17 -22.74
C LEU A 180 16.00 6.49 -21.38
N ALA A 181 15.25 7.58 -21.29
CA ALA A 181 14.43 7.90 -20.13
C ALA A 181 13.56 6.69 -19.74
N GLY A 182 13.40 6.42 -18.44
CA GLY A 182 12.69 5.23 -17.95
C GLY A 182 13.54 3.95 -17.90
N GLY A 183 14.73 3.93 -18.50
CA GLY A 183 15.66 2.82 -18.35
C GLY A 183 16.21 2.69 -16.93
N PRO A 184 16.55 1.48 -16.43
CA PRO A 184 16.97 1.27 -15.04
C PRO A 184 18.16 2.14 -14.60
N SER A 185 19.15 2.35 -15.46
CA SER A 185 20.32 3.21 -15.18
C SER A 185 19.92 4.68 -15.03
N GLN A 186 19.08 5.18 -15.92
CA GLN A 186 18.57 6.54 -15.89
C GLN A 186 17.73 6.80 -14.63
N VAL A 187 16.76 5.95 -14.35
CA VAL A 187 15.89 6.07 -13.18
C VAL A 187 16.70 6.02 -11.88
N ARG A 188 17.72 5.16 -11.82
CA ARG A 188 18.62 5.08 -10.66
C ARG A 188 19.45 6.34 -10.49
N GLU A 189 20.02 6.88 -11.56
CA GLU A 189 20.84 8.11 -11.53
C GLU A 189 20.00 9.31 -11.09
N VAL A 190 18.83 9.50 -11.71
CA VAL A 190 17.90 10.58 -11.37
C VAL A 190 17.49 10.51 -9.89
N ALA A 191 17.04 9.34 -9.44
CA ALA A 191 16.63 9.17 -8.05
C ALA A 191 17.82 9.38 -7.08
N SER A 192 18.98 8.80 -7.36
CA SER A 192 20.16 8.95 -6.49
C SER A 192 20.61 10.41 -6.35
N THR A 193 20.53 11.18 -7.44
CA THR A 193 20.86 12.61 -7.42
C THR A 193 19.83 13.42 -6.62
N LEU A 194 18.53 13.19 -6.83
CA LEU A 194 17.48 13.87 -6.06
C LEU A 194 17.54 13.50 -4.57
N ILE A 195 17.83 12.24 -4.22
CA ILE A 195 18.03 11.79 -2.84
C ILE A 195 19.24 12.47 -2.21
N ARG A 196 20.34 12.61 -2.94
CA ARG A 196 21.53 13.34 -2.46
C ARG A 196 21.18 14.79 -2.15
N VAL A 197 20.51 15.49 -3.05
CA VAL A 197 20.02 16.86 -2.84
C VAL A 197 19.10 16.95 -1.63
N SER A 198 18.19 15.98 -1.47
CA SER A 198 17.32 15.85 -0.31
C SER A 198 18.14 15.84 1.00
N LYS A 199 19.16 14.99 1.08
CA LYS A 199 20.00 14.84 2.28
C LYS A 199 20.89 16.06 2.52
N ASP A 200 21.54 16.58 1.48
CA ASP A 200 22.49 17.69 1.60
C ASP A 200 21.80 19.00 2.02
N ARG A 201 20.56 19.21 1.58
CA ARG A 201 19.78 20.43 1.82
C ARG A 201 18.72 20.30 2.89
N ASN A 202 18.59 19.13 3.50
CA ASN A 202 17.49 18.82 4.44
C ASN A 202 16.10 19.08 3.82
N LEU A 203 15.97 18.82 2.50
CA LEU A 203 14.81 19.10 1.67
C LEU A 203 14.04 17.80 1.42
N PRO A 204 12.80 17.63 1.90
CA PRO A 204 12.01 16.44 1.58
C PRO A 204 11.66 16.39 0.10
N VAL A 205 11.79 15.19 -0.49
CA VAL A 205 11.50 14.91 -1.90
C VAL A 205 10.53 13.75 -2.00
N LEU A 206 9.39 13.98 -2.67
CA LEU A 206 8.40 12.96 -3.01
C LEU A 206 8.57 12.58 -4.49
N LEU A 207 8.83 11.31 -4.75
CA LEU A 207 9.01 10.74 -6.08
C LEU A 207 7.80 9.88 -6.45
N VAL A 208 7.24 10.09 -7.63
CA VAL A 208 6.21 9.19 -8.18
C VAL A 208 6.86 8.08 -8.97
N GLY A 209 6.43 6.84 -8.71
CA GLY A 209 6.81 5.65 -9.45
C GLY A 209 5.60 4.89 -10.00
N HIS A 210 5.70 4.37 -11.23
CA HIS A 210 4.67 3.53 -11.83
C HIS A 210 5.01 2.06 -11.66
N VAL A 211 4.01 1.24 -11.30
CA VAL A 211 4.09 -0.22 -11.21
C VAL A 211 3.50 -0.80 -12.49
N THR A 212 4.17 -1.78 -13.09
CA THR A 212 3.59 -2.54 -14.21
C THR A 212 2.52 -3.52 -13.71
N LYS A 213 1.58 -3.93 -14.58
CA LYS A 213 0.47 -4.83 -14.24
C LYS A 213 0.89 -6.18 -13.63
N ASP A 214 2.12 -6.60 -13.89
CA ASP A 214 2.68 -7.88 -13.39
C ASP A 214 3.32 -7.73 -11.99
N GLY A 215 3.13 -6.59 -11.30
CA GLY A 215 3.77 -6.33 -10.01
C GLY A 215 5.31 -6.17 -10.11
N SER A 216 5.88 -6.40 -11.29
CA SER A 216 7.28 -6.14 -11.59
C SER A 216 7.43 -4.69 -12.00
N ILE A 217 8.01 -3.90 -11.13
CA ILE A 217 8.28 -2.51 -11.40
C ILE A 217 9.55 -2.45 -12.25
N ALA A 218 9.43 -2.00 -13.50
CA ALA A 218 10.59 -1.44 -14.17
C ALA A 218 10.92 -0.12 -13.43
N GLY A 219 11.78 -0.22 -12.42
CA GLY A 219 12.24 0.96 -11.69
C GLY A 219 12.00 0.99 -10.18
N PRO A 220 10.76 0.87 -9.61
CA PRO A 220 10.58 1.08 -8.16
C PRO A 220 11.27 0.05 -7.26
N ARG A 221 11.33 -1.26 -7.60
CA ARG A 221 12.17 -2.20 -6.81
C ARG A 221 13.62 -1.77 -6.73
N LEU A 222 14.12 -1.13 -7.79
CA LEU A 222 15.46 -0.53 -7.79
C LEU A 222 15.56 0.67 -6.84
N LEU A 223 14.45 1.42 -6.68
CA LEU A 223 14.39 2.63 -5.86
C LEU A 223 14.09 2.35 -4.39
N GLU A 224 13.39 1.26 -4.07
CA GLU A 224 13.00 0.90 -2.70
C GLU A 224 14.19 0.87 -1.73
N HIS A 225 15.35 0.44 -2.20
CA HIS A 225 16.56 0.40 -1.38
C HIS A 225 17.22 1.77 -1.19
N LEU A 226 16.98 2.71 -2.11
CA LEU A 226 17.58 4.04 -2.11
C LEU A 226 16.82 5.04 -1.23
N VAL A 227 15.47 4.98 -1.25
CA VAL A 227 14.60 5.92 -0.53
C VAL A 227 14.43 5.54 0.94
N ASP A 228 13.98 6.49 1.75
CA ASP A 228 13.71 6.29 3.18
C ASP A 228 12.32 5.70 3.43
N VAL A 229 11.34 6.11 2.62
CA VAL A 229 9.94 5.69 2.73
C VAL A 229 9.44 5.21 1.37
N VAL A 230 8.75 4.07 1.35
CA VAL A 230 8.06 3.53 0.17
C VAL A 230 6.58 3.41 0.51
N LEU A 231 5.78 4.18 -0.19
CA LEU A 231 4.34 4.15 -0.10
C LEU A 231 3.77 3.48 -1.35
N GLN A 232 2.78 2.62 -1.15
CA GLN A 232 1.98 2.04 -2.22
C GLN A 232 0.58 2.62 -2.18
N PHE A 233 0.13 3.15 -3.32
CA PHE A 233 -1.22 3.66 -3.52
C PHE A 233 -2.02 2.65 -4.32
N GLU A 234 -3.06 2.11 -3.69
CA GLU A 234 -3.88 1.01 -4.20
C GLU A 234 -5.34 1.43 -4.30
N GLY A 235 -6.08 0.76 -5.16
CA GLY A 235 -7.53 0.92 -5.23
C GLY A 235 -8.10 0.24 -6.47
N ASP A 236 -9.31 -0.27 -6.33
CA ASP A 236 -10.06 -0.81 -7.45
C ASP A 236 -10.67 0.34 -8.27
N ARG A 237 -10.58 0.26 -9.60
CA ARG A 237 -11.18 1.26 -10.50
C ARG A 237 -12.71 1.27 -10.45
N GLN A 238 -13.32 0.20 -9.96
CA GLN A 238 -14.77 0.07 -9.81
C GLN A 238 -15.29 0.71 -8.53
N THR A 239 -14.40 1.01 -7.56
CA THR A 239 -14.74 1.70 -6.32
C THR A 239 -14.09 3.07 -6.25
N ALA A 240 -14.69 4.00 -5.53
CA ALA A 240 -14.11 5.32 -5.28
C ALA A 240 -12.97 5.25 -4.23
N LEU A 241 -12.88 4.15 -3.45
CA LEU A 241 -11.93 4.02 -2.35
C LEU A 241 -10.51 3.78 -2.82
N ARG A 242 -9.59 4.40 -2.11
CA ARG A 242 -8.14 4.27 -2.30
C ARG A 242 -7.45 4.10 -0.95
N PHE A 243 -6.37 3.32 -0.96
CA PHE A 243 -5.58 3.06 0.23
C PHE A 243 -4.12 3.42 -0.01
N VAL A 244 -3.50 4.07 0.98
CA VAL A 244 -2.05 4.28 1.01
C VAL A 244 -1.48 3.38 2.09
N ARG A 245 -0.45 2.60 1.75
CA ARG A 245 0.26 1.69 2.66
C ARG A 245 1.75 1.97 2.63
N ALA A 246 2.41 1.91 3.77
CA ALA A 246 3.86 1.95 3.83
C ALA A 246 4.44 0.53 3.69
N HIS A 247 5.22 0.27 2.64
CA HIS A 247 6.02 -0.94 2.50
C HIS A 247 7.39 -0.82 3.19
N LYS A 248 7.87 0.41 3.32
CA LYS A 248 9.10 0.76 4.02
C LYS A 248 8.91 2.14 4.65
N ASN A 249 9.28 2.30 5.90
CA ASN A 249 9.30 3.58 6.58
C ASN A 249 10.43 3.60 7.63
N ARG A 250 11.44 4.44 7.43
CA ARG A 250 12.54 4.60 8.39
C ARG A 250 12.18 5.50 9.58
N PHE A 251 11.08 6.25 9.48
CA PHE A 251 10.68 7.28 10.43
C PHE A 251 9.44 6.91 11.23
N GLY A 252 8.80 5.79 10.88
CA GLY A 252 7.55 5.38 11.52
C GLY A 252 7.19 3.91 11.23
N PRO A 253 6.02 3.48 11.68
CA PRO A 253 5.53 2.13 11.46
C PRO A 253 5.18 1.87 9.99
N THR A 254 5.16 0.60 9.57
CA THR A 254 4.73 0.18 8.23
C THR A 254 3.36 -0.48 8.23
N ASP A 255 2.73 -0.58 9.40
CA ASP A 255 1.44 -1.24 9.61
C ASP A 255 0.26 -0.24 9.68
N GLU A 256 0.47 1.03 9.31
CA GLU A 256 -0.60 2.02 9.17
C GLU A 256 -1.15 2.06 7.74
N VAL A 257 -2.45 2.33 7.63
CA VAL A 257 -3.16 2.45 6.35
C VAL A 257 -3.94 3.76 6.30
N GLY A 258 -3.69 4.56 5.28
CA GLY A 258 -4.47 5.76 4.98
C GLY A 258 -5.62 5.43 4.02
N CYS A 259 -6.80 5.93 4.32
CA CYS A 259 -8.00 5.72 3.54
C CYS A 259 -8.44 7.00 2.85
N PHE A 260 -8.74 6.89 1.56
CA PHE A 260 -9.14 8.02 0.71
C PHE A 260 -10.32 7.65 -0.17
N GLU A 261 -11.07 8.64 -0.60
CA GLU A 261 -12.14 8.51 -1.58
C GLU A 261 -11.86 9.44 -2.78
N MET A 262 -11.97 8.89 -3.99
CA MET A 262 -11.92 9.68 -5.21
C MET A 262 -13.27 10.35 -5.43
N THR A 263 -13.27 11.67 -5.51
CA THR A 263 -14.46 12.48 -5.76
C THR A 263 -14.38 13.16 -7.14
N GLY A 264 -15.47 13.78 -7.58
CA GLY A 264 -15.46 14.61 -8.79
C GLY A 264 -14.47 15.78 -8.70
N ASP A 265 -14.26 16.31 -7.49
CA ASP A 265 -13.42 17.46 -7.22
C ASP A 265 -11.98 17.09 -6.80
N GLY A 266 -11.64 15.80 -6.74
CA GLY A 266 -10.29 15.36 -6.39
C GLY A 266 -10.24 14.12 -5.52
N ILE A 267 -9.50 14.20 -4.42
CA ILE A 267 -9.34 13.14 -3.43
C ILE A 267 -9.66 13.69 -2.04
N ALA A 268 -10.47 12.96 -1.30
CA ALA A 268 -10.82 13.29 0.08
C ALA A 268 -10.29 12.21 1.04
N GLU A 269 -9.85 12.60 2.22
CA GLU A 269 -9.48 11.67 3.27
C GLU A 269 -10.73 11.08 3.94
N VAL A 270 -10.68 9.79 4.28
CA VAL A 270 -11.76 9.08 4.97
C VAL A 270 -11.27 8.66 6.35
N ALA A 271 -11.52 9.53 7.33
CA ALA A 271 -11.06 9.29 8.70
C ALA A 271 -11.74 8.08 9.35
N ASP A 272 -13.01 7.84 9.07
CA ASP A 272 -13.75 6.66 9.50
C ASP A 272 -14.42 5.96 8.29
N PRO A 273 -13.77 4.94 7.71
CA PRO A 273 -14.31 4.19 6.58
C PRO A 273 -15.37 3.16 6.99
N SER A 274 -15.71 3.03 8.27
CA SER A 274 -16.62 1.99 8.79
C SER A 274 -17.98 2.02 8.10
N GLY A 275 -18.50 3.21 7.81
CA GLY A 275 -19.79 3.38 7.11
C GLY A 275 -19.78 2.98 5.63
N LEU A 276 -18.61 2.78 5.03
CA LEU A 276 -18.48 2.45 3.59
C LEU A 276 -18.59 0.95 3.31
N PHE A 277 -18.34 0.12 4.31
CA PHE A 277 -18.31 -1.34 4.21
C PHE A 277 -19.50 -2.02 4.89
N LEU A 278 -20.48 -1.23 5.30
CA LEU A 278 -21.72 -1.69 5.88
C LEU A 278 -22.91 -1.23 5.02
N SER A 279 -23.95 -2.03 4.94
CA SER A 279 -25.19 -1.63 4.30
C SER A 279 -25.85 -0.44 5.01
N ARG A 280 -26.38 0.51 4.26
CA ARG A 280 -27.10 1.67 4.82
C ARG A 280 -28.41 1.29 5.50
N SER A 281 -29.03 0.19 5.06
CA SER A 281 -30.26 -0.33 5.67
C SER A 281 -29.93 -1.09 6.95
N ARG A 282 -30.60 -0.72 8.04
CA ARG A 282 -30.57 -1.46 9.32
C ARG A 282 -31.65 -2.55 9.40
N THR A 283 -32.37 -2.80 8.31
CA THR A 283 -33.36 -3.87 8.27
C THR A 283 -32.65 -5.21 8.25
N PRO A 284 -32.95 -6.11 9.22
CA PRO A 284 -32.37 -7.45 9.23
C PRO A 284 -32.70 -8.19 7.93
N THR A 285 -31.68 -8.60 7.19
CA THR A 285 -31.82 -9.29 5.92
C THR A 285 -31.14 -10.66 6.01
N SER A 286 -31.82 -11.70 5.53
CA SER A 286 -31.22 -13.03 5.48
C SER A 286 -29.99 -13.03 4.56
N GLY A 287 -28.95 -13.76 4.96
CA GLY A 287 -27.71 -13.84 4.18
C GLY A 287 -26.69 -12.77 4.51
N THR A 288 -26.88 -11.92 5.53
CA THR A 288 -25.88 -10.90 5.91
C THR A 288 -25.25 -11.21 7.26
N CYS A 289 -23.95 -10.94 7.38
CA CYS A 289 -23.21 -11.00 8.65
C CYS A 289 -22.02 -10.03 8.62
N VAL A 290 -21.77 -9.35 9.72
CA VAL A 290 -20.64 -8.43 9.83
C VAL A 290 -19.44 -9.13 10.44
N THR A 291 -18.26 -8.90 9.87
CA THR A 291 -16.96 -9.20 10.47
C THR A 291 -16.15 -7.93 10.66
N VAL A 292 -15.02 -8.03 11.33
CA VAL A 292 -14.03 -6.95 11.41
C VAL A 292 -12.73 -7.44 10.80
N ALA A 293 -12.36 -6.90 9.65
CA ALA A 293 -11.06 -7.10 9.03
C ALA A 293 -10.00 -6.23 9.71
N VAL A 294 -8.74 -6.65 9.69
CA VAL A 294 -7.62 -5.83 10.13
C VAL A 294 -6.70 -5.59 8.96
N GLU A 295 -6.55 -4.33 8.60
CA GLU A 295 -5.65 -3.84 7.57
C GLU A 295 -4.55 -3.02 8.24
N GLY A 296 -3.37 -3.66 8.40
CA GLY A 296 -2.32 -3.08 9.21
C GLY A 296 -2.75 -2.91 10.68
N ARG A 297 -2.78 -1.68 11.18
CA ARG A 297 -3.29 -1.33 12.52
C ARG A 297 -4.76 -0.91 12.53
N ARG A 298 -5.40 -0.90 11.39
CA ARG A 298 -6.78 -0.44 11.28
C ARG A 298 -7.75 -1.61 11.26
N ALA A 299 -8.68 -1.61 12.19
CA ALA A 299 -9.78 -2.54 12.22
C ALA A 299 -10.97 -1.94 11.45
N LEU A 300 -11.49 -2.67 10.48
CA LEU A 300 -12.55 -2.22 9.57
C LEU A 300 -13.72 -3.19 9.64
N PRO A 301 -14.93 -2.76 10.01
CA PRO A 301 -16.10 -3.61 9.91
C PRO A 301 -16.44 -3.84 8.44
N VAL A 302 -16.75 -5.05 8.09
CA VAL A 302 -17.09 -5.46 6.72
C VAL A 302 -18.32 -6.35 6.76
N GLU A 303 -19.33 -5.97 6.01
CA GLU A 303 -20.50 -6.81 5.83
C GLU A 303 -20.25 -7.82 4.72
N VAL A 304 -20.44 -9.08 5.05
CA VAL A 304 -20.46 -10.20 4.12
C VAL A 304 -21.91 -10.49 3.76
N GLN A 305 -22.20 -10.58 2.48
CA GLN A 305 -23.50 -10.92 1.95
C GLN A 305 -23.43 -12.25 1.22
N ALA A 306 -24.37 -13.14 1.50
CA ALA A 306 -24.54 -14.42 0.84
C ALA A 306 -25.97 -14.54 0.28
N LEU A 307 -26.09 -15.07 -0.93
CA LEU A 307 -27.35 -15.42 -1.54
C LEU A 307 -27.31 -16.87 -1.97
N ILE A 308 -28.37 -17.61 -1.64
CA ILE A 308 -28.49 -19.02 -1.98
C ILE A 308 -29.77 -19.22 -2.78
N VAL A 309 -29.66 -19.85 -3.95
CA VAL A 309 -30.76 -20.11 -4.86
C VAL A 309 -30.79 -21.57 -5.22
N LYS A 310 -31.94 -22.24 -5.08
CA LYS A 310 -32.09 -23.62 -5.54
C LYS A 310 -31.83 -23.73 -7.03
N THR A 311 -31.08 -24.76 -7.43
CA THR A 311 -30.78 -25.01 -8.83
C THR A 311 -31.03 -26.48 -9.19
N GLN A 312 -31.40 -26.71 -10.46
CA GLN A 312 -31.48 -28.05 -11.04
C GLN A 312 -30.26 -28.33 -11.96
N ALA A 313 -29.32 -27.39 -12.03
CA ALA A 313 -28.13 -27.56 -12.85
C ALA A 313 -27.25 -28.68 -12.28
N PRO A 314 -26.68 -29.56 -13.14
CA PRO A 314 -25.79 -30.64 -12.71
C PRO A 314 -24.55 -30.15 -11.95
N GLN A 315 -24.13 -28.90 -12.22
CA GLN A 315 -23.03 -28.24 -11.55
C GLN A 315 -23.52 -26.88 -11.00
N PRO A 316 -23.82 -26.78 -9.69
CA PRO A 316 -24.20 -25.53 -9.06
C PRO A 316 -23.13 -24.47 -9.17
N ARG A 317 -23.55 -23.23 -9.39
CA ARG A 317 -22.63 -22.08 -9.54
C ARG A 317 -22.12 -21.63 -8.17
N ARG A 318 -20.84 -21.21 -8.16
CA ARG A 318 -20.18 -20.59 -7.01
C ARG A 318 -19.57 -19.27 -7.47
N VAL A 319 -20.23 -18.16 -7.19
CA VAL A 319 -19.78 -16.81 -7.57
C VAL A 319 -19.33 -16.08 -6.32
N VAL A 320 -18.09 -15.63 -6.30
CA VAL A 320 -17.48 -15.04 -5.12
C VAL A 320 -16.81 -13.73 -5.50
N ASN A 321 -17.10 -12.66 -4.75
CA ASN A 321 -16.50 -11.36 -4.92
C ASN A 321 -16.04 -10.80 -3.56
N GLY A 322 -14.82 -10.28 -3.49
CA GLY A 322 -14.25 -9.73 -2.25
C GLY A 322 -13.81 -10.77 -1.21
N VAL A 323 -13.94 -12.08 -1.49
CA VAL A 323 -13.49 -13.19 -0.64
C VAL A 323 -12.73 -14.19 -1.49
N ASP A 324 -11.87 -15.00 -0.91
CA ASP A 324 -11.21 -16.10 -1.63
C ASP A 324 -12.20 -17.23 -1.97
N SER A 325 -12.25 -17.63 -3.24
CA SER A 325 -13.21 -18.63 -3.73
C SER A 325 -12.92 -20.04 -3.21
N SER A 326 -11.65 -20.39 -3.00
CA SER A 326 -11.24 -21.69 -2.43
C SER A 326 -11.62 -21.75 -0.95
N ARG A 327 -11.53 -20.63 -0.24
CA ARG A 327 -11.97 -20.52 1.15
C ARG A 327 -13.47 -20.72 1.28
N VAL A 328 -14.26 -20.06 0.43
CA VAL A 328 -15.74 -20.27 0.40
C VAL A 328 -16.09 -21.71 0.09
N ALA A 329 -15.43 -22.34 -0.88
CA ALA A 329 -15.66 -23.77 -1.20
C ALA A 329 -15.39 -24.69 -0.01
N MET A 330 -14.32 -24.43 0.72
CA MET A 330 -13.99 -25.16 1.96
C MET A 330 -15.08 -24.95 3.03
N LEU A 331 -15.52 -23.70 3.25
CA LEU A 331 -16.55 -23.41 4.25
C LEU A 331 -17.90 -24.07 3.90
N LEU A 332 -18.27 -24.13 2.63
CA LEU A 332 -19.45 -24.84 2.17
C LEU A 332 -19.39 -26.33 2.54
N ALA A 333 -18.24 -26.99 2.30
CA ALA A 333 -18.03 -28.38 2.68
C ALA A 333 -18.09 -28.61 4.20
N VAL A 334 -17.53 -27.69 4.99
CA VAL A 334 -17.60 -27.72 6.47
C VAL A 334 -19.04 -27.53 6.96
N LEU A 335 -19.76 -26.55 6.42
CA LEU A 335 -21.17 -26.31 6.76
C LEU A 335 -22.06 -27.52 6.45
N GLU A 336 -21.85 -28.14 5.30
CA GLU A 336 -22.59 -29.34 4.89
C GLU A 336 -22.27 -30.52 5.82
N ARG A 337 -20.98 -30.83 6.02
CA ARG A 337 -20.57 -32.02 6.76
C ARG A 337 -20.65 -31.87 8.27
N ARG A 338 -20.34 -30.69 8.81
CA ARG A 338 -20.24 -30.46 10.26
C ARG A 338 -21.47 -29.78 10.84
N ALA A 339 -22.13 -28.91 10.09
CA ALA A 339 -23.34 -28.21 10.55
C ALA A 339 -24.65 -28.80 10.02
N GLY A 340 -24.59 -29.70 9.04
CA GLY A 340 -25.76 -30.41 8.50
C GLY A 340 -26.63 -29.56 7.56
N LEU A 341 -26.06 -28.49 6.98
CA LEU A 341 -26.74 -27.69 5.96
C LEU A 341 -26.72 -28.43 4.61
N LYS A 342 -27.81 -28.32 3.83
CA LYS A 342 -27.86 -28.90 2.48
C LYS A 342 -27.48 -27.81 1.49
N LEU A 343 -26.28 -27.92 0.89
CA LEU A 343 -25.70 -26.92 0.00
C LEU A 343 -25.24 -27.50 -1.35
N SER A 344 -25.49 -28.79 -1.58
CA SER A 344 -25.06 -29.50 -2.77
C SER A 344 -25.90 -29.18 -4.01
N ASP A 345 -27.15 -28.77 -3.85
CA ASP A 345 -28.15 -28.53 -4.92
C ASP A 345 -28.56 -27.05 -5.03
N VAL A 346 -27.67 -26.13 -4.64
CA VAL A 346 -27.95 -24.70 -4.64
C VAL A 346 -26.82 -23.91 -5.30
N ASP A 347 -27.18 -22.86 -6.04
CA ASP A 347 -26.24 -21.82 -6.47
C ASP A 347 -25.90 -20.93 -5.28
N VAL A 348 -24.64 -20.56 -5.12
CA VAL A 348 -24.15 -19.73 -4.03
C VAL A 348 -23.43 -18.51 -4.58
N TYR A 349 -23.82 -17.37 -4.07
CA TYR A 349 -23.21 -16.07 -4.35
C TYR A 349 -22.74 -15.47 -3.03
N VAL A 350 -21.48 -15.03 -2.97
CA VAL A 350 -20.90 -14.36 -1.78
C VAL A 350 -20.23 -13.08 -2.22
N SER A 351 -20.50 -11.99 -1.53
CA SER A 351 -19.87 -10.69 -1.80
C SER A 351 -19.61 -9.93 -0.51
N THR A 352 -18.61 -9.03 -0.55
CA THR A 352 -18.40 -8.02 0.50
C THR A 352 -18.98 -6.69 0.09
N VAL A 353 -19.49 -5.92 1.03
CA VAL A 353 -19.95 -4.55 0.78
C VAL A 353 -18.77 -3.62 0.63
N GLY A 354 -18.86 -2.64 -0.28
CA GLY A 354 -17.80 -1.64 -0.51
C GLY A 354 -16.58 -2.14 -1.28
N GLY A 355 -16.59 -3.40 -1.77
CA GLY A 355 -15.52 -3.95 -2.62
C GLY A 355 -14.21 -4.26 -1.90
N ILE A 356 -14.20 -4.26 -0.56
CA ILE A 356 -13.03 -4.65 0.22
C ILE A 356 -12.74 -6.15 0.05
N ARG A 357 -11.45 -6.52 0.03
CA ARG A 357 -11.04 -7.92 -0.07
C ARG A 357 -10.70 -8.47 1.31
N LEU A 358 -11.40 -9.53 1.72
CA LEU A 358 -11.11 -10.31 2.90
C LEU A 358 -10.15 -11.45 2.54
N THR A 359 -8.87 -11.26 2.80
CA THR A 359 -7.81 -12.21 2.42
C THR A 359 -7.42 -13.14 3.57
N GLU A 360 -7.82 -12.80 4.80
CA GLU A 360 -7.42 -13.54 6.00
C GLU A 360 -8.56 -14.42 6.55
N PRO A 361 -8.19 -15.54 7.21
CA PRO A 361 -9.17 -16.52 7.70
C PRO A 361 -10.07 -16.00 8.83
N GLY A 362 -9.75 -14.86 9.43
CA GLY A 362 -10.54 -14.28 10.54
C GLY A 362 -11.99 -13.95 10.19
N ALA A 363 -12.34 -13.91 8.90
CA ALA A 363 -13.69 -13.67 8.41
C ALA A 363 -14.53 -14.94 8.20
N ASP A 364 -13.94 -16.13 8.35
CA ASP A 364 -14.63 -17.40 8.04
C ASP A 364 -15.94 -17.57 8.78
N LEU A 365 -15.96 -17.21 10.08
CA LEU A 365 -17.16 -17.35 10.89
C LEU A 365 -18.29 -16.47 10.35
N ALA A 366 -18.01 -15.25 9.96
CA ALA A 366 -19.02 -14.36 9.36
C ALA A 366 -19.52 -14.88 8.00
N ILE A 367 -18.61 -15.38 7.16
CA ILE A 367 -18.97 -15.99 5.87
C ILE A 367 -19.87 -17.20 6.10
N ALA A 368 -19.51 -18.07 7.05
CA ALA A 368 -20.29 -19.27 7.38
C ALA A 368 -21.66 -18.92 7.93
N LEU A 369 -21.76 -17.90 8.82
CA LEU A 369 -23.03 -17.45 9.36
C LEU A 369 -23.90 -16.76 8.31
N ALA A 370 -23.34 -15.97 7.40
CA ALA A 370 -24.06 -15.39 6.27
C ALA A 370 -24.63 -16.49 5.35
N LEU A 371 -23.85 -17.51 5.03
CA LEU A 371 -24.30 -18.68 4.25
C LEU A 371 -25.42 -19.46 4.99
N ALA A 372 -25.26 -19.68 6.29
CA ALA A 372 -26.26 -20.36 7.09
C ALA A 372 -27.56 -19.56 7.20
N SER A 373 -27.46 -18.23 7.31
CA SER A 373 -28.58 -17.28 7.31
C SER A 373 -29.34 -17.33 5.99
N ALA A 374 -28.61 -17.25 4.85
CA ALA A 374 -29.20 -17.34 3.51
C ALA A 374 -29.89 -18.70 3.27
N GLN A 375 -29.28 -19.81 3.69
CA GLN A 375 -29.85 -21.15 3.51
C GLN A 375 -31.12 -21.39 4.34
N ARG A 376 -31.20 -20.77 5.52
CA ARG A 376 -32.36 -20.87 6.40
C ARG A 376 -33.43 -19.83 6.14
N ASP A 377 -33.12 -18.86 5.28
CA ASP A 377 -33.93 -17.64 5.06
C ASP A 377 -34.28 -16.94 6.40
N ALA A 378 -33.31 -16.87 7.28
CA ALA A 378 -33.46 -16.30 8.62
C ALA A 378 -32.37 -15.24 8.84
N ALA A 379 -32.78 -13.98 9.02
CA ALA A 379 -31.87 -12.87 9.26
C ALA A 379 -31.16 -13.02 10.62
N LEU A 380 -29.91 -12.59 10.66
CA LEU A 380 -29.15 -12.44 11.91
C LEU A 380 -29.41 -11.05 12.52
N PRO A 381 -29.14 -10.87 13.83
CA PRO A 381 -29.26 -9.56 14.46
C PRO A 381 -28.32 -8.54 13.82
N VAL A 382 -28.79 -7.33 13.57
CA VAL A 382 -27.97 -6.23 13.03
C VAL A 382 -26.86 -5.80 13.98
N THR A 383 -26.99 -6.16 15.25
CA THR A 383 -26.00 -5.90 16.31
C THR A 383 -24.99 -7.02 16.48
N LEU A 384 -25.02 -8.04 15.62
CA LEU A 384 -24.09 -9.18 15.68
C LEU A 384 -22.90 -8.98 14.75
N ALA A 385 -21.70 -9.18 15.25
CA ALA A 385 -20.48 -9.36 14.48
C ALA A 385 -19.86 -10.73 14.77
N ALA A 386 -19.18 -11.30 13.77
CA ALA A 386 -18.57 -12.62 13.89
C ALA A 386 -17.12 -12.62 13.43
N ILE A 387 -16.21 -13.16 14.26
CA ILE A 387 -14.76 -13.11 14.06
C ILE A 387 -14.19 -14.49 14.42
N GLY A 388 -13.54 -15.16 13.46
CA GLY A 388 -12.91 -16.45 13.76
C GLY A 388 -12.55 -17.22 12.51
N GLU A 389 -11.50 -18.01 12.59
CA GLU A 389 -11.10 -18.97 11.57
C GLU A 389 -11.83 -20.30 11.81
N ILE A 390 -12.32 -20.93 10.73
CA ILE A 390 -12.98 -22.24 10.82
C ILE A 390 -12.07 -23.33 10.27
N SER A 391 -11.77 -24.33 11.10
CA SER A 391 -11.04 -25.53 10.70
C SER A 391 -11.92 -26.53 9.94
N LEU A 392 -11.32 -27.46 9.22
CA LEU A 392 -12.05 -28.57 8.55
C LEU A 392 -12.83 -29.47 9.55
N ALA A 393 -12.45 -29.48 10.81
CA ALA A 393 -13.17 -30.15 11.87
C ALA A 393 -14.43 -29.40 12.33
N GLY A 394 -14.62 -28.15 11.91
CA GLY A 394 -15.69 -27.26 12.35
C GLY A 394 -15.41 -26.57 13.69
N GLU A 395 -14.16 -26.56 14.12
CA GLU A 395 -13.68 -25.83 15.29
C GLU A 395 -13.43 -24.37 14.91
N ILE A 396 -13.80 -23.46 15.80
CA ILE A 396 -13.54 -22.02 15.63
C ILE A 396 -12.24 -21.69 16.36
N ARG A 397 -11.29 -21.12 15.61
CA ARG A 397 -9.99 -20.69 16.12
C ARG A 397 -9.91 -19.17 16.24
N HIS A 398 -9.03 -18.72 17.11
CA HIS A 398 -8.75 -17.30 17.26
C HIS A 398 -8.26 -16.67 15.94
N ALA A 399 -8.87 -15.57 15.56
CA ALA A 399 -8.34 -14.74 14.49
C ALA A 399 -7.12 -13.95 14.96
N SER A 400 -6.25 -13.57 14.02
CA SER A 400 -5.18 -12.60 14.28
C SER A 400 -5.78 -11.30 14.83
N SER A 401 -5.10 -10.62 15.77
CA SER A 401 -5.56 -9.35 16.35
C SER A 401 -7.00 -9.38 16.93
N ALA A 402 -7.45 -10.53 17.47
CA ALA A 402 -8.83 -10.72 17.96
C ALA A 402 -9.28 -9.62 18.93
N LYS A 403 -8.43 -9.22 19.87
CA LYS A 403 -8.77 -8.16 20.84
C LYS A 403 -9.09 -6.84 20.17
N GLN A 404 -8.33 -6.45 19.14
CA GLN A 404 -8.53 -5.22 18.39
C GLN A 404 -9.83 -5.27 17.59
N ARG A 405 -10.11 -6.40 16.92
CA ARG A 405 -11.35 -6.63 16.16
C ARG A 405 -12.58 -6.53 17.05
N ILE A 406 -12.54 -7.18 18.21
CA ILE A 406 -13.65 -7.17 19.19
C ILE A 406 -13.85 -5.75 19.75
N ALA A 407 -12.77 -5.05 20.10
CA ALA A 407 -12.85 -3.69 20.59
C ALA A 407 -13.50 -2.75 19.56
N GLU A 408 -13.14 -2.87 18.29
CA GLU A 408 -13.71 -2.07 17.21
C GLU A 408 -15.18 -2.43 16.94
N ALA A 409 -15.53 -3.72 16.92
CA ALA A 409 -16.92 -4.13 16.80
C ALA A 409 -17.78 -3.49 17.92
N LYS A 410 -17.32 -3.55 19.15
CA LYS A 410 -18.02 -2.95 20.31
C LYS A 410 -18.11 -1.42 20.18
N ARG A 411 -17.04 -0.75 19.75
CA ARG A 411 -17.02 0.72 19.50
C ARG A 411 -18.09 1.15 18.51
N LEU A 412 -18.32 0.31 17.48
CA LEU A 412 -19.30 0.56 16.41
C LEU A 412 -20.73 0.14 16.79
N GLY A 413 -20.95 -0.34 18.02
CA GLY A 413 -22.28 -0.67 18.52
C GLY A 413 -22.73 -2.12 18.30
N PHE A 414 -21.82 -3.02 17.87
CA PHE A 414 -22.13 -4.45 17.83
C PHE A 414 -22.12 -5.01 19.27
N SER A 415 -23.31 -5.20 19.82
CA SER A 415 -23.48 -5.68 21.20
C SER A 415 -23.14 -7.16 21.37
N THR A 416 -23.28 -7.95 20.30
CA THR A 416 -22.95 -9.38 20.27
C THR A 416 -21.79 -9.62 19.33
N VAL A 417 -20.68 -10.11 19.87
CA VAL A 417 -19.52 -10.52 19.06
C VAL A 417 -19.31 -12.01 19.28
N LEU A 418 -19.52 -12.80 18.22
CA LEU A 418 -19.20 -14.23 18.24
C LEU A 418 -17.77 -14.44 17.79
N ASP A 419 -17.02 -15.19 18.57
CA ASP A 419 -15.61 -15.51 18.30
C ASP A 419 -15.31 -16.98 18.68
N SER A 420 -14.04 -17.29 18.93
CA SER A 420 -13.57 -18.62 19.31
C SER A 420 -14.08 -19.12 20.68
N ASP A 421 -14.74 -18.28 21.47
CA ASP A 421 -15.40 -18.73 22.70
C ASP A 421 -16.54 -19.70 22.39
N ALA A 422 -17.15 -19.59 21.20
CA ALA A 422 -18.12 -20.55 20.68
C ALA A 422 -17.43 -21.77 20.04
N VAL A 423 -16.55 -22.42 20.70
CA VAL A 423 -15.63 -23.52 20.30
C VAL A 423 -15.92 -24.21 18.96
N HIS A 424 -17.20 -24.46 18.63
CA HIS A 424 -17.63 -25.16 17.42
C HIS A 424 -18.67 -24.39 16.60
N LEU A 425 -18.61 -24.54 15.26
CA LEU A 425 -19.50 -23.90 14.30
C LEU A 425 -21.01 -24.13 14.61
N ARG A 426 -21.41 -25.33 15.06
CA ARG A 426 -22.80 -25.59 15.44
C ARG A 426 -23.27 -24.74 16.62
N GLU A 427 -22.39 -24.52 17.58
CA GLU A 427 -22.69 -23.69 18.75
C GLU A 427 -22.79 -22.21 18.34
N ALA A 428 -21.84 -21.70 17.56
CA ALA A 428 -21.90 -20.34 17.03
C ALA A 428 -23.18 -20.09 16.25
N MET A 429 -23.58 -21.02 15.38
CA MET A 429 -24.83 -20.92 14.65
C MET A 429 -26.05 -20.90 15.62
N ARG A 430 -26.08 -21.78 16.64
CA ARG A 430 -27.16 -21.79 17.61
C ARG A 430 -27.26 -20.45 18.36
N LEU A 431 -26.13 -19.90 18.81
CA LEU A 431 -26.08 -18.60 19.49
C LEU A 431 -26.53 -17.45 18.55
N ALA A 432 -26.04 -17.42 17.31
CA ALA A 432 -26.39 -16.40 16.33
C ALA A 432 -27.91 -16.33 16.07
N PHE A 433 -28.56 -17.49 15.90
CA PHE A 433 -30.00 -17.54 15.62
C PHE A 433 -30.87 -17.39 16.88
N GLN A 434 -30.38 -17.76 18.08
CA GLN A 434 -31.11 -17.49 19.34
C GLN A 434 -31.17 -15.97 19.64
N HIS A 435 -30.18 -15.22 19.31
CA HIS A 435 -30.22 -13.76 19.41
C HIS A 435 -31.18 -13.14 18.40
N ALA A 436 -31.31 -13.73 17.20
CA ALA A 436 -32.27 -13.28 16.21
C ALA A 436 -33.74 -13.41 16.66
N ASP A 437 -34.07 -14.47 17.39
CA ASP A 437 -35.42 -14.69 17.94
C ASP A 437 -35.74 -13.70 19.05
N ARG A 438 -34.78 -13.32 19.90
CA ARG A 438 -34.97 -12.31 20.95
C ARG A 438 -35.22 -10.92 20.42
N ASP A 439 -34.44 -10.47 19.43
CA ASP A 439 -34.61 -9.14 18.82
C ASP A 439 -35.93 -9.00 18.06
N ARG A 440 -36.57 -10.11 17.63
CA ARG A 440 -37.92 -10.12 17.05
C ARG A 440 -39.03 -9.93 18.08
N VAL A 441 -38.82 -10.39 19.30
CA VAL A 441 -39.81 -10.30 20.40
C VAL A 441 -39.82 -8.89 21.01
N ASP A 442 -38.67 -8.20 20.98
CA ASP A 442 -38.52 -6.85 21.56
C ASP A 442 -38.79 -5.72 20.55
N ALA A 443 -39.11 -6.04 19.28
CA ALA A 443 -39.49 -5.03 18.30
C ALA A 443 -40.94 -4.61 18.56
N PRO A 444 -41.24 -3.31 18.81
CA PRO A 444 -42.61 -2.86 18.97
C PRO A 444 -43.37 -3.06 17.65
N ASP A 445 -44.55 -3.67 17.74
CA ASP A 445 -45.48 -3.75 16.63
C ASP A 445 -45.86 -2.32 16.18
N PHE A 446 -45.44 -1.94 14.95
CA PHE A 446 -45.86 -0.73 14.27
C PHE A 446 -46.76 -1.09 13.09
#